data_71517e40191bf790716267fedc50f54d
#
_entry.id   71517e40191bf790716267fedc50f54d
#
_cell.length_a   1.000
_cell.length_b   1.000
_cell.length_c   1.000
_cell.angle_alpha   90.00
_cell.angle_beta   90.00
_cell.angle_gamma   90.00
#
_symmetry.space_group_name_H-M   'P 1'
#
loop_
_entity.id
_entity.type
_entity.pdbx_description
1 polymer ?
#
loop_
_entity_poly.entity_id
_entity_poly.type
_entity_poly.pdbx_seq_one_letter_code
_entity_poly.pdbx_strand_id
1 'polypeptide(L)'
;MENAAEEKGDKSDTVLFAPHFGLNNDKETQMTETIARPTKTKEMHNHHFDSTIWNDLEFRDDDIIVSTYAKSGTTWTQQIIAQMLFGPDPELEVAEMSPWLDLRVPPKEIKLPMVEAQTHRRILKTHLPLDALLFSEKAKYIYIGRDGRDVVWSMYNHHANANHLWYEALNDTPGRVGPPIEPPPADIRQYFHDWMDRDGHPFWPFWDNVRTWWEFRHLPNILFVHFANLKRDMPGEMRRIAEFLDISIDESQWEKILEYWSFDWMKKNATKSVPLGGAFWDAGAQVFINKGTNGRWTETLTQEDVAEYEAHAVRELGPEAARWLATGEGL
;
A
#
# COMPACT_ATOMS: atom_id res chain seq x y z
N MET A 1 -81.30 -23.41 38.81
CA MET A 1 -80.99 -24.49 39.78
C MET A 1 -79.60 -24.10 40.25
N GLU A 2 -79.59 -23.34 41.38
CA GLU A 2 -79.34 -23.85 42.73
C GLU A 2 -77.89 -24.32 42.91
N ASN A 3 -77.10 -23.92 43.82
CA ASN A 3 -77.17 -23.19 45.13
C ASN A 3 -75.67 -22.93 45.44
N ALA A 4 -75.20 -21.79 45.84
CA ALA A 4 -75.20 -21.21 47.21
C ALA A 4 -74.48 -22.03 48.29
N ALA A 5 -73.48 -21.44 48.85
CA ALA A 5 -73.14 -21.20 50.25
C ALA A 5 -71.65 -20.97 50.46
N GLU A 6 -71.17 -19.81 50.89
CA GLU A 6 -70.96 -19.31 52.27
C GLU A 6 -70.22 -20.29 53.18
N GLU A 7 -69.07 -19.92 53.73
CA GLU A 7 -68.86 -19.14 54.94
C GLU A 7 -67.35 -19.01 55.33
N LYS A 8 -67.02 -17.79 55.79
CA LYS A 8 -66.19 -17.38 56.97
C LYS A 8 -64.85 -18.08 57.20
N GLY A 9 -63.73 -17.43 57.19
CA GLY A 9 -63.35 -16.27 57.98
C GLY A 9 -62.37 -16.68 59.06
N ASP A 10 -61.13 -16.29 59.07
CA ASP A 10 -60.42 -15.87 60.28
C ASP A 10 -59.14 -15.02 59.90
N LYS A 11 -58.93 -14.06 60.79
CA LYS A 11 -57.86 -13.10 60.76
C LYS A 11 -56.60 -13.67 61.43
N SER A 12 -55.42 -13.51 60.85
CA SER A 12 -54.24 -13.29 61.68
C SER A 12 -53.11 -12.62 60.91
N ASP A 13 -52.74 -11.53 61.40
CA ASP A 13 -51.53 -10.72 61.39
C ASP A 13 -50.54 -10.86 60.31
N THR A 14 -50.46 -9.73 59.58
CA THR A 14 -49.48 -9.40 58.60
C THR A 14 -48.18 -8.90 59.24
N VAL A 15 -47.07 -9.56 58.99
CA VAL A 15 -45.70 -8.98 59.13
C VAL A 15 -45.21 -8.67 57.80
N LEU A 16 -45.06 -7.36 57.46
CA LEU A 16 -44.47 -6.79 56.26
C LEU A 16 -42.95 -6.94 56.35
N PHE A 17 -42.43 -7.84 55.52
CA PHE A 17 -40.98 -7.79 55.15
C PHE A 17 -40.82 -7.04 53.82
N ALA A 18 -40.19 -5.90 53.88
CA ALA A 18 -39.76 -5.16 52.70
C ALA A 18 -38.58 -5.91 52.02
N PRO A 19 -38.57 -6.09 50.67
CA PRO A 19 -37.42 -6.63 50.01
C PRO A 19 -36.35 -5.53 49.88
N HIS A 20 -35.16 -5.82 50.42
CA HIS A 20 -33.95 -5.09 50.10
C HIS A 20 -33.64 -5.27 48.60
N PHE A 21 -33.78 -4.21 47.82
CA PHE A 21 -33.17 -4.10 46.50
C PHE A 21 -31.65 -3.97 46.70
N GLY A 22 -30.92 -5.06 46.51
CA GLY A 22 -29.51 -5.08 46.30
C GLY A 22 -29.24 -4.45 44.94
N LEU A 23 -28.60 -3.28 44.92
CA LEU A 23 -27.99 -2.71 43.69
C LEU A 23 -26.83 -3.64 43.31
N ASN A 24 -27.08 -4.49 42.33
CA ASN A 24 -26.00 -5.15 41.58
C ASN A 24 -25.33 -4.07 40.74
N ASN A 25 -24.18 -3.62 41.21
CA ASN A 25 -23.20 -2.92 40.36
C ASN A 25 -22.60 -3.96 39.38
N ASP A 26 -23.30 -4.23 38.32
CA ASP A 26 -22.72 -4.85 37.15
C ASP A 26 -21.73 -3.82 36.55
N LYS A 27 -20.47 -3.93 36.98
CA LYS A 27 -19.36 -3.35 36.24
C LYS A 27 -19.36 -4.10 34.92
N GLU A 28 -19.96 -3.50 33.88
CA GLU A 28 -19.65 -3.82 32.51
C GLU A 28 -18.14 -3.65 32.35
N THR A 29 -17.43 -4.75 32.38
CA THR A 29 -16.05 -4.84 31.94
C THR A 29 -16.11 -4.66 30.41
N GLN A 30 -16.02 -3.43 29.93
CA GLN A 30 -15.71 -3.19 28.53
C GLN A 30 -14.37 -3.87 28.28
N MET A 31 -14.41 -5.06 27.71
CA MET A 31 -13.25 -5.65 27.05
C MET A 31 -12.92 -4.74 25.85
N THR A 32 -12.00 -3.83 26.06
CA THR A 32 -11.33 -3.16 24.95
C THR A 32 -10.61 -4.26 24.16
N GLU A 33 -11.18 -4.69 23.05
CA GLU A 33 -10.47 -5.53 22.10
C GLU A 33 -9.17 -4.81 21.76
N THR A 34 -8.06 -5.38 22.18
CA THR A 34 -6.74 -4.86 21.81
C THR A 34 -6.56 -5.17 20.34
N ILE A 35 -6.69 -4.16 19.48
CA ILE A 35 -6.46 -4.30 18.04
C ILE A 35 -5.02 -4.78 17.86
N ALA A 36 -4.84 -5.93 17.21
CA ALA A 36 -3.52 -6.46 16.88
C ALA A 36 -2.76 -5.46 16.00
N ARG A 37 -1.47 -5.30 16.26
CA ARG A 37 -0.61 -4.34 15.55
C ARG A 37 0.43 -5.07 14.73
N PRO A 38 0.84 -4.50 13.59
CA PRO A 38 1.93 -5.05 12.81
C PRO A 38 3.20 -5.15 13.64
N THR A 39 3.87 -6.28 13.54
CA THR A 39 5.17 -6.50 14.17
C THR A 39 6.17 -6.90 13.09
N LYS A 40 7.32 -6.24 13.09
CA LYS A 40 8.40 -6.64 12.21
C LYS A 40 8.95 -7.99 12.65
N THR A 41 8.91 -8.98 11.76
CA THR A 41 9.34 -10.36 12.04
C THR A 41 10.51 -10.81 11.20
N LYS A 42 10.87 -10.05 10.15
CA LYS A 42 11.98 -10.38 9.25
C LYS A 42 12.70 -9.14 8.73
N GLU A 43 13.94 -9.36 8.28
CA GLU A 43 14.66 -8.41 7.46
C GLU A 43 14.67 -8.87 5.99
N MET A 44 14.62 -7.92 5.07
CA MET A 44 14.74 -8.18 3.65
C MET A 44 16.01 -7.56 3.10
N HIS A 45 16.87 -8.42 2.55
CA HIS A 45 18.11 -8.04 1.87
C HIS A 45 18.18 -8.77 0.54
N ASN A 46 18.34 -8.02 -0.54
CA ASN A 46 18.57 -8.58 -1.87
C ASN A 46 19.28 -7.55 -2.77
N HIS A 47 19.21 -7.70 -4.09
CA HIS A 47 19.76 -6.72 -5.02
C HIS A 47 19.10 -5.33 -4.91
N HIS A 48 17.85 -5.21 -4.43
CA HIS A 48 17.15 -3.93 -4.25
C HIS A 48 17.07 -3.50 -2.78
N PHE A 49 16.75 -4.41 -1.87
CA PHE A 49 16.41 -4.07 -0.49
C PHE A 49 17.56 -4.10 0.50
N ASP A 50 17.54 -3.11 1.38
CA ASP A 50 18.07 -3.16 2.74
C ASP A 50 16.99 -2.61 3.69
N SER A 51 16.21 -3.52 4.28
CA SER A 51 15.12 -3.15 5.19
C SER A 51 15.61 -2.61 6.54
N THR A 52 16.90 -2.79 6.87
CA THR A 52 17.46 -2.33 8.15
C THR A 52 17.46 -0.81 8.29
N ILE A 53 17.38 -0.07 7.18
CA ILE A 53 17.29 1.39 7.22
C ILE A 53 16.08 1.88 8.03
N TRP A 54 14.97 1.12 8.05
CA TRP A 54 13.79 1.44 8.83
C TRP A 54 14.02 1.33 10.35
N ASN A 55 14.99 0.53 10.79
CA ASN A 55 15.34 0.40 12.20
C ASN A 55 16.06 1.63 12.73
N ASP A 56 16.75 2.35 11.84
CA ASP A 56 17.55 3.53 12.16
C ASP A 56 16.78 4.84 11.89
N LEU A 57 15.59 4.76 11.27
CA LEU A 57 14.75 5.94 11.01
C LEU A 57 14.05 6.40 12.29
N GLU A 58 14.22 7.67 12.66
CA GLU A 58 13.37 8.31 13.65
C GLU A 58 12.07 8.80 13.00
N PHE A 59 10.95 8.13 13.33
CA PHE A 59 9.62 8.53 12.84
C PHE A 59 9.19 9.86 13.45
N ARG A 60 8.72 10.74 12.59
CA ARG A 60 8.05 11.99 12.97
C ARG A 60 6.54 11.80 13.01
N ASP A 61 5.89 12.62 13.84
CA ASP A 61 4.45 12.75 13.76
C ASP A 61 4.09 13.22 12.35
N ASP A 62 3.06 12.63 11.77
CA ASP A 62 2.57 12.92 10.40
C ASP A 62 3.47 12.47 9.24
N ASP A 63 4.47 11.63 9.44
CA ASP A 63 5.13 10.96 8.31
C ASP A 63 4.13 10.23 7.43
N ILE A 64 4.28 10.35 6.12
CA ILE A 64 3.45 9.65 5.14
C ILE A 64 4.28 8.55 4.50
N ILE A 65 3.82 7.31 4.62
CA ILE A 65 4.47 6.15 4.03
C ILE A 65 3.64 5.65 2.85
N VAL A 66 4.17 5.80 1.65
CA VAL A 66 3.56 5.27 0.42
C VAL A 66 4.10 3.87 0.18
N SER A 67 3.27 2.88 0.44
CA SER A 67 3.62 1.46 0.30
C SER A 67 2.88 0.81 -0.87
N THR A 68 3.58 0.03 -1.63
CA THR A 68 3.03 -0.73 -2.76
C THR A 68 3.91 -1.93 -3.06
N TYR A 69 3.37 -2.96 -3.72
CA TYR A 69 4.26 -3.72 -4.58
C TYR A 69 4.70 -2.84 -5.76
N ALA A 70 5.93 -2.99 -6.24
CA ALA A 70 6.44 -2.17 -7.34
C ALA A 70 5.48 -2.17 -8.54
N LYS A 71 5.41 -1.05 -9.27
CA LYS A 71 4.58 -0.88 -10.48
C LYS A 71 3.05 -0.87 -10.24
N SER A 72 2.61 -0.71 -9.00
CA SER A 72 1.19 -0.59 -8.64
C SER A 72 0.66 0.85 -8.63
N GLY A 73 1.45 1.86 -9.04
CA GLY A 73 1.04 3.26 -9.08
C GLY A 73 1.74 4.17 -8.09
N THR A 74 2.84 3.74 -7.50
CA THR A 74 3.60 4.47 -6.46
C THR A 74 3.96 5.89 -6.88
N THR A 75 4.60 6.06 -8.04
CA THR A 75 5.03 7.37 -8.54
C THR A 75 3.86 8.32 -8.76
N TRP A 76 2.73 7.78 -9.21
CA TRP A 76 1.50 8.57 -9.38
C TRP A 76 0.97 9.05 -8.03
N THR A 77 0.90 8.15 -7.03
CA THR A 77 0.46 8.50 -5.68
C THR A 77 1.41 9.48 -4.99
N GLN A 78 2.73 9.31 -5.16
CA GLN A 78 3.72 10.26 -4.65
C GLN A 78 3.49 11.67 -5.24
N GLN A 79 3.26 11.76 -6.55
CA GLN A 79 2.94 13.02 -7.24
C GLN A 79 1.66 13.65 -6.70
N ILE A 80 0.59 12.85 -6.53
CA ILE A 80 -0.69 13.27 -5.95
C ILE A 80 -0.47 13.91 -4.58
N ILE A 81 0.18 13.19 -3.67
CA ILE A 81 0.39 13.65 -2.30
C ILE A 81 1.27 14.91 -2.26
N ALA A 82 2.35 14.95 -3.04
CA ALA A 82 3.24 16.11 -3.08
C ALA A 82 2.51 17.37 -3.54
N GLN A 83 1.72 17.30 -4.61
CA GLN A 83 0.96 18.45 -5.10
C GLN A 83 -0.15 18.89 -4.13
N MET A 84 -0.73 17.97 -3.36
CA MET A 84 -1.69 18.34 -2.31
C MET A 84 -1.02 19.04 -1.12
N LEU A 85 0.17 18.61 -0.74
CA LEU A 85 0.90 19.17 0.40
C LEU A 85 1.52 20.53 0.12
N PHE A 86 2.08 20.70 -1.07
CA PHE A 86 2.90 21.86 -1.42
C PHE A 86 2.22 22.82 -2.40
N GLY A 87 1.00 22.48 -2.84
CA GLY A 87 0.27 23.20 -3.87
C GLY A 87 0.65 22.76 -5.28
N PRO A 88 -0.13 23.20 -6.30
CA PRO A 88 0.09 22.84 -7.69
C PRO A 88 1.33 23.57 -8.24
N ASP A 89 2.49 22.97 -8.05
CA ASP A 89 3.78 23.45 -8.53
C ASP A 89 4.35 22.46 -9.56
N PRO A 90 4.56 22.88 -10.82
CA PRO A 90 5.14 22.05 -11.86
C PRO A 90 6.64 21.78 -11.65
N GLU A 91 7.30 22.52 -10.76
CA GLU A 91 8.73 22.38 -10.49
C GLU A 91 9.07 21.43 -9.32
N LEU A 92 8.06 20.80 -8.70
CA LEU A 92 8.31 19.83 -7.61
C LEU A 92 9.13 18.64 -8.11
N GLU A 93 10.29 18.43 -7.51
CA GLU A 93 11.17 17.27 -7.73
C GLU A 93 10.72 16.11 -6.83
N VAL A 94 9.57 15.50 -7.16
CA VAL A 94 8.89 14.51 -6.30
C VAL A 94 9.76 13.28 -6.03
N ALA A 95 10.61 12.88 -6.99
CA ALA A 95 11.52 11.75 -6.81
C ALA A 95 12.54 11.99 -5.69
N GLU A 96 12.97 13.25 -5.48
CA GLU A 96 13.91 13.63 -4.42
C GLU A 96 13.19 13.87 -3.07
N MET A 97 11.99 14.46 -3.12
CA MET A 97 11.18 14.75 -1.93
C MET A 97 10.61 13.50 -1.28
N SER A 98 10.39 12.45 -2.07
CA SER A 98 9.79 11.18 -1.63
C SER A 98 10.67 9.98 -1.97
N PRO A 99 11.79 9.80 -1.28
CA PRO A 99 12.76 8.76 -1.58
C PRO A 99 12.23 7.35 -1.28
N TRP A 100 12.68 6.39 -2.08
CA TRP A 100 12.50 4.97 -1.76
C TRP A 100 13.48 4.58 -0.64
N LEU A 101 12.97 4.51 0.59
CA LEU A 101 13.82 4.41 1.77
C LEU A 101 14.59 3.09 1.82
N ASP A 102 13.92 1.97 1.63
CA ASP A 102 14.50 0.62 1.68
C ASP A 102 15.24 0.19 0.41
N LEU A 103 15.34 1.04 -0.62
CA LEU A 103 16.23 0.76 -1.74
C LEU A 103 17.68 0.81 -1.24
N ARG A 104 18.43 -0.25 -1.46
CA ARG A 104 19.81 -0.40 -0.97
C ARG A 104 20.79 0.64 -1.56
N VAL A 105 20.48 1.17 -2.75
CA VAL A 105 21.33 2.12 -3.48
C VAL A 105 20.64 3.49 -3.58
N PRO A 106 21.26 4.58 -3.09
CA PRO A 106 22.50 4.64 -2.32
C PRO A 106 22.34 3.99 -0.94
N PRO A 107 23.46 3.63 -0.27
CA PRO A 107 23.41 3.02 1.05
C PRO A 107 22.82 3.92 2.12
N LYS A 108 22.36 3.33 3.22
CA LYS A 108 21.62 4.03 4.28
C LYS A 108 22.40 5.18 4.93
N GLU A 109 23.71 5.06 5.01
CA GLU A 109 24.61 6.10 5.58
C GLU A 109 24.58 7.40 4.77
N ILE A 110 24.20 7.34 3.50
CA ILE A 110 23.99 8.51 2.64
C ILE A 110 22.53 8.96 2.71
N LYS A 111 21.60 8.00 2.63
CA LYS A 111 20.17 8.29 2.49
C LYS A 111 19.52 8.81 3.78
N LEU A 112 19.82 8.23 4.95
CA LEU A 112 19.23 8.66 6.22
C LEU A 112 19.48 10.13 6.53
N PRO A 113 20.72 10.67 6.45
CA PRO A 113 20.96 12.09 6.68
C PRO A 113 20.17 13.00 5.73
N MET A 114 19.97 12.59 4.47
CA MET A 114 19.16 13.35 3.51
C MET A 114 17.67 13.37 3.90
N VAL A 115 17.14 12.24 4.36
CA VAL A 115 15.76 12.14 4.84
C VAL A 115 15.55 12.92 6.13
N GLU A 116 16.49 12.84 7.05
CA GLU A 116 16.44 13.56 8.33
C GLU A 116 16.58 15.08 8.18
N ALA A 117 17.30 15.53 7.15
CA ALA A 117 17.44 16.95 6.82
C ALA A 117 16.17 17.57 6.20
N GLN A 118 15.19 16.75 5.76
CA GLN A 118 13.93 17.28 5.24
C GLN A 118 13.16 18.04 6.32
N THR A 119 12.78 19.28 6.05
CA THR A 119 12.06 20.15 6.99
C THR A 119 10.55 20.17 6.78
N HIS A 120 10.08 19.67 5.67
CA HIS A 120 8.66 19.51 5.33
C HIS A 120 8.08 18.21 5.91
N ARG A 121 6.75 18.04 5.83
CA ARG A 121 6.08 16.76 6.08
C ARG A 121 6.63 15.73 5.13
N ARG A 122 7.24 14.66 5.65
CA ARG A 122 7.95 13.67 4.84
C ARG A 122 6.98 12.74 4.12
N ILE A 123 7.33 12.41 2.88
CA ILE A 123 6.68 11.36 2.09
C ILE A 123 7.75 10.31 1.80
N LEU A 124 7.66 9.14 2.42
CA LEU A 124 8.63 8.07 2.27
C LEU A 124 8.01 6.91 1.48
N LYS A 125 8.79 6.32 0.60
CA LYS A 125 8.33 5.20 -0.24
C LYS A 125 8.93 3.90 0.25
N THR A 126 8.12 2.84 0.23
CA THR A 126 8.54 1.45 0.47
C THR A 126 7.89 0.47 -0.50
N HIS A 127 8.57 -0.66 -0.74
CA HIS A 127 8.00 -1.83 -1.41
C HIS A 127 8.06 -3.08 -0.53
N LEU A 128 8.36 -2.92 0.76
CA LEU A 128 8.40 -4.02 1.71
C LEU A 128 7.00 -4.59 2.02
N PRO A 129 6.89 -5.89 2.28
CA PRO A 129 5.75 -6.43 3.00
C PRO A 129 5.74 -5.84 4.43
N LEU A 130 4.55 -5.78 5.04
CA LEU A 130 4.38 -5.07 6.31
C LEU A 130 5.17 -5.70 7.46
N ASP A 131 5.38 -7.01 7.44
CA ASP A 131 6.15 -7.75 8.44
C ASP A 131 7.69 -7.62 8.30
N ALA A 132 8.16 -6.93 7.25
CA ALA A 132 9.55 -6.49 7.11
C ALA A 132 9.75 -4.99 7.37
N LEU A 133 8.66 -4.25 7.62
CA LEU A 133 8.67 -2.83 7.90
C LEU A 133 8.57 -2.57 9.41
N LEU A 134 9.35 -1.62 9.92
CA LEU A 134 9.12 -1.10 11.28
C LEU A 134 7.86 -0.23 11.24
N PHE A 135 6.79 -0.70 11.89
CA PHE A 135 5.52 0.02 11.95
C PHE A 135 5.51 1.08 13.05
N SER A 136 5.02 2.27 12.76
CA SER A 136 4.87 3.35 13.72
C SER A 136 3.45 3.90 13.72
N GLU A 137 2.87 4.12 14.89
CA GLU A 137 1.56 4.77 15.02
C GLU A 137 1.60 6.26 14.72
N LYS A 138 2.79 6.86 14.70
CA LYS A 138 2.99 8.26 14.33
C LYS A 138 2.80 8.52 12.84
N ALA A 139 3.00 7.50 12.02
CA ALA A 139 2.93 7.61 10.56
C ALA A 139 1.55 7.22 10.02
N LYS A 140 1.19 7.79 8.88
CA LYS A 140 0.04 7.38 8.07
C LYS A 140 0.53 6.61 6.85
N TYR A 141 -0.07 5.47 6.60
CA TYR A 141 0.33 4.54 5.53
C TYR A 141 -0.73 4.53 4.42
N ILE A 142 -0.30 4.66 3.18
CA ILE A 142 -1.14 4.44 2.01
C ILE A 142 -0.62 3.21 1.28
N TYR A 143 -1.41 2.16 1.27
CA TYR A 143 -1.11 0.94 0.52
C TYR A 143 -1.87 0.92 -0.80
N ILE A 144 -1.14 0.82 -1.93
CA ILE A 144 -1.76 0.83 -3.25
C ILE A 144 -1.66 -0.57 -3.85
N GLY A 145 -2.82 -1.18 -4.11
CA GLY A 145 -2.96 -2.44 -4.83
C GLY A 145 -3.22 -2.28 -6.32
N ARG A 146 -2.89 -3.33 -7.06
CA ARG A 146 -3.15 -3.45 -8.50
C ARG A 146 -3.22 -4.92 -8.88
N ASP A 147 -4.02 -5.28 -9.89
CA ASP A 147 -4.04 -6.62 -10.46
C ASP A 147 -2.61 -7.09 -10.77
N GLY A 148 -2.23 -8.25 -10.23
CA GLY A 148 -0.88 -8.78 -10.37
C GLY A 148 -0.48 -9.05 -11.82
N ARG A 149 -1.44 -9.40 -12.68
CA ARG A 149 -1.19 -9.56 -14.12
C ARG A 149 -0.73 -8.23 -14.75
N ASP A 150 -1.36 -7.12 -14.39
CA ASP A 150 -0.94 -5.79 -14.82
C ASP A 150 0.39 -5.35 -14.18
N VAL A 151 0.66 -5.78 -12.96
CA VAL A 151 1.96 -5.58 -12.30
C VAL A 151 3.05 -6.28 -13.09
N VAL A 152 2.89 -7.56 -13.41
CA VAL A 152 3.88 -8.35 -14.20
C VAL A 152 4.21 -7.66 -15.52
N TRP A 153 3.19 -7.24 -16.28
CA TRP A 153 3.40 -6.50 -17.54
C TRP A 153 4.16 -5.20 -17.37
N SER A 154 3.89 -4.50 -16.27
CA SER A 154 4.62 -3.27 -15.96
C SER A 154 6.04 -3.53 -15.46
N MET A 155 6.26 -4.62 -14.69
CA MET A 155 7.57 -5.08 -14.25
C MET A 155 8.43 -5.52 -15.44
N TYR A 156 7.86 -6.33 -16.34
CA TYR A 156 8.55 -6.74 -17.57
C TYR A 156 9.02 -5.53 -18.38
N ASN A 157 8.13 -4.56 -18.62
CA ASN A 157 8.50 -3.35 -19.36
C ASN A 157 9.62 -2.57 -18.66
N HIS A 158 9.54 -2.44 -17.34
CA HIS A 158 10.57 -1.78 -16.54
C HIS A 158 11.93 -2.50 -16.65
N HIS A 159 11.92 -3.82 -16.53
CA HIS A 159 13.10 -4.66 -16.54
C HIS A 159 13.74 -4.78 -17.93
N ALA A 160 12.92 -4.97 -18.97
CA ALA A 160 13.39 -5.12 -20.36
C ALA A 160 13.96 -3.84 -20.98
N ASN A 161 13.61 -2.67 -20.41
CA ASN A 161 14.15 -1.38 -20.88
C ASN A 161 15.22 -0.82 -19.93
N ALA A 162 15.59 -1.52 -18.88
CA ALA A 162 16.68 -1.11 -18.00
C ALA A 162 18.02 -1.22 -18.74
N ASN A 163 18.88 -0.21 -18.55
CA ASN A 163 20.18 -0.16 -19.20
C ASN A 163 21.31 -0.69 -18.27
N HIS A 164 22.55 -0.69 -18.79
CA HIS A 164 23.71 -1.19 -18.04
C HIS A 164 23.92 -0.47 -16.71
N LEU A 165 23.64 0.85 -16.60
CA LEU A 165 23.80 1.62 -15.36
C LEU A 165 22.87 1.10 -14.25
N TRP A 166 21.65 0.68 -14.62
CA TRP A 166 20.72 0.08 -13.66
C TRP A 166 21.24 -1.26 -13.12
N TYR A 167 21.76 -2.13 -14.02
CA TYR A 167 22.34 -3.41 -13.61
C TYR A 167 23.60 -3.22 -12.78
N GLU A 168 24.52 -2.32 -13.16
CA GLU A 168 25.72 -1.99 -12.38
C GLU A 168 25.36 -1.48 -10.98
N ALA A 169 24.40 -0.55 -10.89
CA ALA A 169 23.96 -0.01 -9.61
C ALA A 169 23.44 -1.10 -8.66
N LEU A 170 22.68 -2.07 -9.16
CA LEU A 170 22.09 -3.12 -8.34
C LEU A 170 23.04 -4.30 -8.10
N ASN A 171 23.87 -4.65 -9.06
CA ASN A 171 24.70 -5.83 -9.00
C ASN A 171 26.08 -5.55 -8.39
N ASP A 172 26.69 -4.41 -8.68
CA ASP A 172 28.10 -4.13 -8.37
C ASP A 172 28.28 -3.25 -7.12
N THR A 173 27.21 -2.52 -6.69
CA THR A 173 27.28 -1.77 -5.44
C THR A 173 27.45 -2.71 -4.25
N PRO A 174 28.42 -2.45 -3.35
CA PRO A 174 28.63 -3.29 -2.16
C PRO A 174 27.39 -3.49 -1.30
N GLY A 175 27.29 -4.64 -0.62
CA GLY A 175 26.18 -4.99 0.27
C GLY A 175 25.03 -5.73 -0.43
N ARG A 176 25.17 -6.12 -1.68
CA ARG A 176 24.19 -7.01 -2.34
C ARG A 176 24.17 -8.39 -1.67
N VAL A 177 22.97 -8.88 -1.40
CA VAL A 177 22.73 -10.24 -0.91
C VAL A 177 22.02 -11.03 -2.01
N GLY A 178 22.40 -12.29 -2.17
CA GLY A 178 21.84 -13.17 -3.19
C GLY A 178 22.44 -12.97 -4.60
N PRO A 179 21.85 -13.61 -5.62
CA PRO A 179 22.34 -13.56 -6.99
C PRO A 179 22.18 -12.16 -7.60
N PRO A 180 22.96 -11.83 -8.65
CA PRO A 180 22.71 -10.64 -9.44
C PRO A 180 21.34 -10.72 -10.12
N ILE A 181 20.77 -9.57 -10.43
CA ILE A 181 19.60 -9.51 -11.30
C ILE A 181 20.08 -9.57 -12.76
N GLU A 182 19.49 -10.51 -13.50
CA GLU A 182 19.82 -10.76 -14.90
C GLU A 182 18.76 -10.15 -15.83
N PRO A 183 19.05 -9.85 -17.09
CA PRO A 183 18.05 -9.43 -18.07
C PRO A 183 16.88 -10.39 -18.17
N PRO A 184 15.64 -9.90 -18.41
CA PRO A 184 14.48 -10.75 -18.50
C PRO A 184 14.50 -11.60 -19.79
N PRO A 185 13.75 -12.74 -19.82
CA PRO A 185 13.54 -13.46 -21.06
C PRO A 185 12.86 -12.56 -22.10
N ALA A 186 13.08 -12.84 -23.39
CA ALA A 186 12.47 -12.06 -24.47
C ALA A 186 10.94 -12.23 -24.53
N ASP A 187 10.43 -13.37 -24.08
CA ASP A 187 9.00 -13.68 -24.06
C ASP A 187 8.37 -13.25 -22.72
N ILE A 188 7.42 -12.33 -22.78
CA ILE A 188 6.68 -11.84 -21.61
C ILE A 188 5.79 -12.93 -20.96
N ARG A 189 5.30 -13.91 -21.74
CA ARG A 189 4.52 -15.00 -21.18
C ARG A 189 5.42 -15.94 -20.35
N GLN A 190 6.64 -16.22 -20.83
CA GLN A 190 7.64 -16.93 -20.04
C GLN A 190 7.98 -16.17 -18.74
N TYR A 191 8.16 -14.84 -18.82
CA TYR A 191 8.38 -13.99 -17.65
C TYR A 191 7.22 -14.08 -16.66
N PHE A 192 5.97 -14.13 -17.14
CA PHE A 192 4.78 -14.30 -16.30
C PHE A 192 4.79 -15.64 -15.56
N HIS A 193 5.09 -16.75 -16.24
CA HIS A 193 5.19 -18.06 -15.61
C HIS A 193 6.33 -18.11 -14.58
N ASP A 194 7.49 -17.59 -14.92
CA ASP A 194 8.61 -17.51 -13.98
C ASP A 194 8.26 -16.69 -12.72
N TRP A 195 7.49 -15.62 -12.89
CA TRP A 195 6.99 -14.78 -11.81
C TRP A 195 5.96 -15.49 -10.94
N MET A 196 5.05 -16.26 -11.55
CA MET A 196 4.05 -17.07 -10.85
C MET A 196 4.70 -18.20 -10.04
N ASP A 197 5.57 -18.99 -10.67
CA ASP A 197 6.19 -20.19 -10.10
C ASP A 197 7.13 -19.88 -8.94
N ARG A 198 7.72 -18.69 -8.94
CA ARG A 198 8.74 -18.26 -7.99
C ARG A 198 8.39 -16.98 -7.25
N ASP A 199 7.10 -16.73 -7.04
CA ASP A 199 6.53 -15.60 -6.28
C ASP A 199 7.29 -14.27 -6.49
N GLY A 200 7.01 -13.63 -7.61
CA GLY A 200 7.57 -12.31 -7.92
C GLY A 200 8.95 -12.30 -8.56
N HIS A 201 9.56 -13.49 -8.85
CA HIS A 201 10.87 -13.54 -9.51
C HIS A 201 10.94 -12.68 -10.79
N PRO A 202 12.07 -11.98 -11.07
CA PRO A 202 13.34 -11.98 -10.33
C PRO A 202 13.40 -10.95 -9.19
N PHE A 203 12.30 -10.31 -8.85
CA PHE A 203 12.28 -9.24 -7.87
C PHE A 203 12.11 -9.79 -6.44
N TRP A 204 10.92 -9.72 -5.87
CA TRP A 204 10.63 -10.16 -4.49
C TRP A 204 9.20 -10.69 -4.39
N PRO A 205 8.85 -11.41 -3.30
CA PRO A 205 7.55 -12.02 -3.12
C PRO A 205 6.40 -11.03 -3.28
N PHE A 206 5.46 -11.35 -4.16
CA PHE A 206 4.29 -10.53 -4.46
C PHE A 206 3.13 -10.82 -3.50
N TRP A 207 2.83 -12.11 -3.32
CA TRP A 207 1.68 -12.52 -2.52
C TRP A 207 1.87 -12.18 -1.05
N ASP A 208 3.07 -12.37 -0.53
CA ASP A 208 3.44 -12.02 0.83
C ASP A 208 3.32 -10.51 1.09
N ASN A 209 3.74 -9.68 0.13
CA ASN A 209 3.55 -8.24 0.21
C ASN A 209 2.06 -7.88 0.34
N VAL A 210 1.20 -8.39 -0.54
CA VAL A 210 -0.24 -8.09 -0.52
C VAL A 210 -0.89 -8.60 0.77
N ARG A 211 -0.62 -9.86 1.15
CA ARG A 211 -1.23 -10.52 2.32
C ARG A 211 -0.92 -9.79 3.61
N THR A 212 0.35 -9.46 3.86
CA THR A 212 0.77 -8.82 5.11
C THR A 212 0.18 -7.43 5.29
N TRP A 213 -0.01 -6.66 4.23
CA TRP A 213 -0.74 -5.40 4.29
C TRP A 213 -2.24 -5.62 4.47
N TRP A 214 -2.84 -6.58 3.77
CA TRP A 214 -4.27 -6.86 3.82
C TRP A 214 -4.76 -7.23 5.22
N GLU A 215 -3.97 -7.95 5.99
CA GLU A 215 -4.28 -8.34 7.38
C GLU A 215 -4.57 -7.12 8.27
N PHE A 216 -3.89 -6.01 8.03
CA PHE A 216 -4.00 -4.80 8.84
C PHE A 216 -4.75 -3.65 8.15
N ARG A 217 -5.52 -3.92 7.09
CA ARG A 217 -6.28 -2.92 6.33
C ARG A 217 -7.29 -2.11 7.14
N HIS A 218 -7.69 -2.64 8.30
CA HIS A 218 -8.66 -2.03 9.22
C HIS A 218 -8.05 -1.02 10.21
N LEU A 219 -6.72 -0.90 10.24
CA LEU A 219 -6.07 0.05 11.15
C LEU A 219 -6.35 1.50 10.72
N PRO A 220 -6.64 2.40 11.68
CA PRO A 220 -7.06 3.77 11.37
C PRO A 220 -5.98 4.62 10.69
N ASN A 221 -4.71 4.21 10.78
CA ASN A 221 -3.59 4.87 10.14
C ASN A 221 -3.09 4.17 8.86
N ILE A 222 -3.88 3.23 8.31
CA ILE A 222 -3.63 2.58 7.02
C ILE A 222 -4.80 2.84 6.07
N LEU A 223 -4.54 3.43 4.92
CA LEU A 223 -5.50 3.62 3.85
C LEU A 223 -5.16 2.71 2.67
N PHE A 224 -6.12 1.91 2.25
CA PHE A 224 -6.02 1.11 1.02
C PHE A 224 -6.56 1.89 -0.18
N VAL A 225 -5.77 1.96 -1.23
CA VAL A 225 -6.08 2.57 -2.52
C VAL A 225 -5.88 1.54 -3.60
N HIS A 226 -6.67 1.59 -4.66
CA HIS A 226 -6.49 0.68 -5.79
C HIS A 226 -6.25 1.44 -7.09
N PHE A 227 -5.28 0.98 -7.88
CA PHE A 227 -4.91 1.63 -9.14
C PHE A 227 -6.09 1.77 -10.12
N ALA A 228 -6.98 0.78 -10.18
CA ALA A 228 -8.17 0.84 -11.03
C ALA A 228 -9.16 1.92 -10.54
N ASN A 229 -9.28 2.12 -9.23
CA ASN A 229 -10.16 3.15 -8.66
C ASN A 229 -9.61 4.55 -8.93
N LEU A 230 -8.30 4.77 -8.76
CA LEU A 230 -7.64 6.01 -9.17
C LEU A 230 -7.88 6.35 -10.65
N LYS A 231 -7.94 5.33 -11.52
CA LYS A 231 -8.24 5.55 -12.94
C LYS A 231 -9.72 5.80 -13.21
N ARG A 232 -10.61 5.21 -12.46
CA ARG A 232 -12.07 5.32 -12.64
C ARG A 232 -12.62 6.64 -12.10
N ASP A 233 -12.17 7.03 -10.91
CA ASP A 233 -12.58 8.25 -10.21
C ASP A 233 -11.40 8.88 -9.47
N MET A 234 -10.50 9.47 -10.22
CA MET A 234 -9.34 10.14 -9.65
C MET A 234 -9.73 11.26 -8.67
N PRO A 235 -10.66 12.18 -8.98
CA PRO A 235 -11.04 13.23 -8.06
C PRO A 235 -11.58 12.71 -6.72
N GLY A 236 -12.42 11.66 -6.74
CA GLY A 236 -12.98 11.05 -5.53
C GLY A 236 -11.91 10.38 -4.69
N GLU A 237 -11.04 9.55 -5.29
CA GLU A 237 -9.94 8.88 -4.57
C GLU A 237 -8.96 9.89 -3.94
N MET A 238 -8.75 11.00 -4.58
CA MET A 238 -7.85 12.03 -4.07
C MET A 238 -8.42 12.78 -2.89
N ARG A 239 -9.71 13.09 -2.90
CA ARG A 239 -10.39 13.67 -1.73
C ARG A 239 -10.33 12.70 -0.55
N ARG A 240 -10.49 11.40 -0.80
CA ARG A 240 -10.37 10.34 0.21
C ARG A 240 -8.93 10.26 0.78
N ILE A 241 -7.91 10.41 -0.07
CA ILE A 241 -6.50 10.46 0.36
C ILE A 241 -6.24 11.75 1.16
N ALA A 242 -6.73 12.90 0.71
CA ALA A 242 -6.57 14.18 1.40
C ALA A 242 -7.21 14.16 2.79
N GLU A 243 -8.44 13.66 2.90
CA GLU A 243 -9.16 13.48 4.17
C GLU A 243 -8.37 12.58 5.12
N PHE A 244 -7.92 11.42 4.65
CA PHE A 244 -7.11 10.49 5.44
C PHE A 244 -5.81 11.11 5.93
N LEU A 245 -5.16 11.93 5.12
CA LEU A 245 -3.90 12.60 5.44
C LEU A 245 -4.08 13.93 6.23
N ASP A 246 -5.30 14.36 6.52
CA ASP A 246 -5.64 15.66 7.11
C ASP A 246 -5.06 16.83 6.27
N ILE A 247 -5.15 16.72 4.95
CA ILE A 247 -4.71 17.77 4.02
C ILE A 247 -5.92 18.58 3.57
N SER A 248 -5.89 19.88 3.86
CA SER A 248 -6.90 20.80 3.35
C SER A 248 -6.62 21.14 1.88
N ILE A 249 -7.57 20.83 1.01
CA ILE A 249 -7.47 21.15 -0.42
C ILE A 249 -7.93 22.59 -0.64
N ASP A 250 -7.12 23.39 -1.33
CA ASP A 250 -7.54 24.68 -1.85
C ASP A 250 -8.41 24.49 -3.10
N GLU A 251 -9.71 24.59 -2.93
CA GLU A 251 -10.69 24.40 -4.00
C GLU A 251 -10.48 25.39 -5.17
N SER A 252 -9.89 26.56 -4.93
CA SER A 252 -9.58 27.51 -6.01
C SER A 252 -8.50 27.03 -6.97
N GLN A 253 -7.69 26.05 -6.54
CA GLN A 253 -6.59 25.46 -7.31
C GLN A 253 -6.91 24.06 -7.80
N TRP A 254 -8.10 23.53 -7.49
CA TRP A 254 -8.45 22.14 -7.74
C TRP A 254 -8.27 21.69 -9.20
N GLU A 255 -8.72 22.48 -10.16
CA GLU A 255 -8.58 22.16 -11.58
C GLU A 255 -7.10 22.07 -12.01
N LYS A 256 -6.25 22.94 -11.47
CA LYS A 256 -4.81 22.93 -11.75
C LYS A 256 -4.12 21.74 -11.10
N ILE A 257 -4.54 21.38 -9.91
CA ILE A 257 -4.08 20.18 -9.22
C ILE A 257 -4.44 18.94 -10.06
N LEU A 258 -5.68 18.83 -10.56
CA LEU A 258 -6.10 17.73 -11.44
C LEU A 258 -5.29 17.65 -12.74
N GLU A 259 -4.93 18.79 -13.33
CA GLU A 259 -4.07 18.83 -14.51
C GLU A 259 -2.70 18.17 -14.25
N TYR A 260 -2.03 18.56 -13.14
CA TYR A 260 -0.68 18.07 -12.81
C TYR A 260 -0.64 16.60 -12.35
N TRP A 261 -1.80 15.99 -12.17
CA TRP A 261 -1.94 14.58 -11.82
C TRP A 261 -2.37 13.71 -12.98
N SER A 262 -2.76 14.37 -14.07
CA SER A 262 -3.11 13.63 -15.28
C SER A 262 -1.93 12.78 -15.74
N PHE A 263 -2.23 11.60 -16.26
CA PHE A 263 -1.21 10.71 -16.82
C PHE A 263 -0.38 11.40 -17.91
N ASP A 264 -1.03 12.22 -18.74
CA ASP A 264 -0.39 12.93 -19.84
C ASP A 264 0.59 13.98 -19.32
N TRP A 265 0.22 14.74 -18.27
CA TRP A 265 1.13 15.69 -17.65
C TRP A 265 2.33 14.99 -17.04
N MET A 266 2.11 13.93 -16.26
CA MET A 266 3.18 13.16 -15.62
C MET A 266 4.13 12.56 -16.67
N LYS A 267 3.59 12.04 -17.77
CA LYS A 267 4.41 11.48 -18.85
C LYS A 267 5.24 12.54 -19.54
N LYS A 268 4.68 13.73 -19.77
CA LYS A 268 5.39 14.89 -20.36
C LYS A 268 6.51 15.40 -19.44
N ASN A 269 6.27 15.38 -18.12
CA ASN A 269 7.18 15.88 -17.08
C ASN A 269 7.87 14.75 -16.31
N ALA A 270 8.02 13.58 -16.90
CA ALA A 270 8.46 12.35 -16.25
C ALA A 270 9.82 12.47 -15.54
N THR A 271 10.73 13.32 -16.02
CA THR A 271 12.05 13.52 -15.43
C THR A 271 12.00 13.98 -13.97
N LYS A 272 10.97 14.71 -13.55
CA LYS A 272 10.78 15.21 -12.18
C LYS A 272 10.22 14.17 -11.21
N SER A 273 9.52 13.16 -11.73
CA SER A 273 8.84 12.14 -10.93
C SER A 273 9.56 10.79 -10.95
N VAL A 274 10.48 10.57 -11.87
CA VAL A 274 11.19 9.30 -12.08
C VAL A 274 12.58 9.39 -11.46
N PRO A 275 13.02 8.35 -10.73
CA PRO A 275 14.36 8.34 -10.12
C PRO A 275 15.47 8.70 -11.11
N LEU A 276 16.36 9.59 -10.69
CA LEU A 276 17.49 10.10 -11.49
C LEU A 276 17.06 10.60 -12.88
N GLY A 277 15.88 11.22 -13.01
CA GLY A 277 15.37 11.73 -14.27
C GLY A 277 15.25 10.68 -15.38
N GLY A 278 15.25 9.39 -15.03
CA GLY A 278 15.15 8.28 -15.98
C GLY A 278 16.46 7.79 -16.55
N ALA A 279 17.62 8.14 -15.98
CA ALA A 279 18.94 7.75 -16.46
C ALA A 279 19.18 6.23 -16.54
N PHE A 280 18.41 5.45 -15.80
CA PHE A 280 18.49 3.99 -15.80
C PHE A 280 17.76 3.29 -16.97
N TRP A 281 17.13 4.05 -17.87
CA TRP A 281 16.39 3.50 -19.03
C TRP A 281 16.87 4.19 -20.31
N ASP A 282 17.20 3.41 -21.33
CA ASP A 282 17.77 3.95 -22.59
C ASP A 282 16.85 4.97 -23.29
N ALA A 283 15.54 4.75 -23.22
CA ALA A 283 14.56 5.70 -23.74
C ALA A 283 14.08 6.74 -22.71
N GLY A 284 14.79 6.86 -21.56
CA GLY A 284 14.57 7.87 -20.53
C GLY A 284 13.31 7.68 -19.68
N ALA A 285 12.96 8.72 -18.95
CA ALA A 285 11.88 8.71 -17.97
C ALA A 285 10.50 8.34 -18.54
N GLN A 286 10.23 8.61 -19.80
CA GLN A 286 8.93 8.32 -20.42
C GLN A 286 8.65 6.82 -20.56
N VAL A 287 9.68 5.97 -20.68
CA VAL A 287 9.54 4.52 -20.67
C VAL A 287 9.15 3.99 -19.29
N PHE A 288 9.67 4.62 -18.25
CA PHE A 288 9.31 4.27 -16.88
C PHE A 288 7.81 4.48 -16.59
N ILE A 289 7.22 5.60 -17.03
CA ILE A 289 5.78 5.91 -16.87
C ILE A 289 4.92 5.12 -17.88
N ASN A 290 5.50 4.59 -18.94
CA ASN A 290 4.92 3.70 -19.97
C ASN A 290 3.49 4.11 -20.43
N LYS A 291 2.49 3.22 -20.31
CA LYS A 291 1.13 3.40 -20.85
C LYS A 291 0.07 3.75 -19.80
N GLY A 292 0.27 3.39 -18.53
CA GLY A 292 -0.70 3.61 -17.46
C GLY A 292 -2.07 2.93 -17.69
N THR A 293 -2.09 1.80 -18.42
CA THR A 293 -3.31 1.06 -18.75
C THR A 293 -3.33 -0.30 -18.05
N ASN A 294 -4.54 -0.78 -17.75
CA ASN A 294 -4.79 -2.14 -17.26
C ASN A 294 -5.23 -3.07 -18.41
N GLY A 295 -5.19 -4.38 -18.16
CA GLY A 295 -5.67 -5.40 -19.09
C GLY A 295 -4.74 -5.70 -20.27
N ARG A 296 -3.49 -5.28 -20.23
CA ARG A 296 -2.51 -5.53 -21.32
C ARG A 296 -2.16 -6.99 -21.51
N TRP A 297 -2.40 -7.81 -20.52
CA TRP A 297 -2.16 -9.26 -20.51
C TRP A 297 -3.22 -10.05 -21.30
N THR A 298 -4.41 -9.48 -21.55
CA THR A 298 -5.55 -10.17 -22.16
C THR A 298 -5.30 -10.68 -23.57
N GLU A 299 -4.39 -10.04 -24.33
CA GLU A 299 -4.03 -10.46 -25.68
C GLU A 299 -2.89 -11.51 -25.71
N THR A 300 -2.28 -11.80 -24.56
CA THR A 300 -1.09 -12.67 -24.47
C THR A 300 -1.35 -13.92 -23.64
N LEU A 301 -2.01 -13.78 -22.48
CA LEU A 301 -2.32 -14.92 -21.61
C LEU A 301 -3.47 -15.75 -22.18
N THR A 302 -3.31 -17.08 -22.11
CA THR A 302 -4.39 -18.00 -22.45
C THR A 302 -5.45 -18.03 -21.35
N GLN A 303 -6.59 -18.66 -21.62
CA GLN A 303 -7.63 -18.87 -20.61
C GLN A 303 -7.13 -19.73 -19.44
N GLU A 304 -6.26 -20.69 -19.73
CA GLU A 304 -5.62 -21.54 -18.71
C GLU A 304 -4.69 -20.72 -17.81
N ASP A 305 -3.84 -19.84 -18.38
CA ASP A 305 -2.97 -18.96 -17.61
C ASP A 305 -3.78 -18.05 -16.67
N VAL A 306 -4.88 -17.49 -17.17
CA VAL A 306 -5.79 -16.64 -16.40
C VAL A 306 -6.43 -17.41 -15.25
N ALA A 307 -6.97 -18.61 -15.53
CA ALA A 307 -7.60 -19.45 -14.51
C ALA A 307 -6.61 -19.89 -13.44
N GLU A 308 -5.38 -20.23 -13.83
CA GLU A 308 -4.29 -20.59 -12.91
C GLU A 308 -3.92 -19.42 -12.00
N TYR A 309 -3.75 -18.21 -12.58
CA TYR A 309 -3.49 -17.00 -11.79
C TYR A 309 -4.61 -16.73 -10.78
N GLU A 310 -5.86 -16.80 -11.19
CA GLU A 310 -7.01 -16.52 -10.32
C GLU A 310 -7.12 -17.55 -9.18
N ALA A 311 -6.92 -18.83 -9.49
CA ALA A 311 -6.87 -19.88 -8.48
C ALA A 311 -5.69 -19.70 -7.51
N HIS A 312 -4.52 -19.28 -8.02
CA HIS A 312 -3.35 -18.97 -7.19
C HIS A 312 -3.61 -17.78 -6.27
N ALA A 313 -4.16 -16.69 -6.80
CA ALA A 313 -4.51 -15.50 -6.01
C ALA A 313 -5.45 -15.84 -4.84
N VAL A 314 -6.50 -16.64 -5.10
CA VAL A 314 -7.42 -17.09 -4.04
C VAL A 314 -6.72 -17.97 -3.01
N ARG A 315 -5.82 -18.82 -3.44
CA ARG A 315 -5.05 -19.73 -2.54
C ARG A 315 -4.13 -18.94 -1.61
N GLU A 316 -3.45 -17.91 -2.13
CA GLU A 316 -2.47 -17.12 -1.38
C GLU A 316 -3.10 -16.02 -0.50
N LEU A 317 -4.19 -15.42 -0.95
CA LEU A 317 -4.78 -14.24 -0.34
C LEU A 317 -6.15 -14.48 0.29
N GLY A 318 -6.82 -15.57 -0.05
CA GLY A 318 -8.23 -15.75 0.21
C GLY A 318 -9.12 -14.99 -0.80
N PRO A 319 -10.43 -15.32 -0.86
CA PRO A 319 -11.32 -14.82 -1.91
C PRO A 319 -11.56 -13.30 -1.85
N GLU A 320 -11.60 -12.72 -0.65
CA GLU A 320 -11.87 -11.29 -0.46
C GLU A 320 -10.69 -10.43 -0.97
N ALA A 321 -9.48 -10.71 -0.52
CA ALA A 321 -8.28 -9.98 -0.93
C ALA A 321 -7.95 -10.21 -2.41
N ALA A 322 -8.14 -11.43 -2.93
CA ALA A 322 -7.96 -11.73 -4.34
C ALA A 322 -8.93 -10.93 -5.22
N ARG A 323 -10.20 -10.81 -4.82
CA ARG A 323 -11.19 -9.98 -5.53
C ARG A 323 -10.80 -8.51 -5.51
N TRP A 324 -10.45 -7.98 -4.33
CA TRP A 324 -10.01 -6.59 -4.21
C TRP A 324 -8.79 -6.32 -5.09
N LEU A 325 -7.79 -7.19 -5.06
CA LEU A 325 -6.56 -7.04 -5.85
C LEU A 325 -6.84 -7.01 -7.36
N ALA A 326 -7.80 -7.81 -7.84
CA ALA A 326 -8.17 -7.86 -9.25
C ALA A 326 -9.01 -6.65 -9.69
N THR A 327 -9.88 -6.11 -8.82
CA THR A 327 -10.93 -5.17 -9.25
C THR A 327 -10.90 -3.81 -8.54
N GLY A 328 -10.33 -3.74 -7.35
CA GLY A 328 -10.45 -2.60 -6.45
C GLY A 328 -11.78 -2.50 -5.70
N GLU A 329 -12.60 -3.55 -5.75
CA GLU A 329 -13.90 -3.60 -5.07
C GLU A 329 -13.84 -4.41 -3.78
N GLY A 330 -14.68 -4.04 -2.79
CA GLY A 330 -14.83 -4.83 -1.56
C GLY A 330 -14.11 -4.26 -0.34
N LEU A 331 -13.68 -2.98 -0.37
CA LEU A 331 -13.26 -2.21 0.80
C LEU A 331 -14.18 -1.03 1.01
#